data_7d6e3a189c3ba2416c5cf2e027fd7fb9
#
_entry.id   7d6e3a189c3ba2416c5cf2e027fd7fb9
#
_cell.length_a   1.000
_cell.length_b   1.000
_cell.length_c   1.000
_cell.angle_alpha   90.00
_cell.angle_beta   90.00
_cell.angle_gamma   90.00
#
_symmetry.space_group_name_H-M   'P 1'
#
loop_
_entity.id
_entity.type
_entity.pdbx_description
1 polymer ?
#
loop_
_entity_poly.entity_id
_entity_poly.type
_entity_poly.pdbx_seq_one_letter_code
_entity_poly.pdbx_strand_id
1 'polypeptide(L)'
;IRDRSRMKDKGQITVFLCLVLGSLLVLFLAAVEIVGFYRNKACVSQAAKGAAEHIKADYQAALFENYHLLLLDKDYKGLGEGGIEDALMQYLEYTLSPQGFTIHDAGLTNTNPVLENHCEELKKQINEYMTLYLEAEVVKEAGGMLLANNDAAESMHDNIQEGKNEVSDCESKWQG
;
A
#
# COMPACT_ATOMS: atom_id res chain seq x y z
N ILE A 1 7.70 77.79 5.33
CA ILE A 1 8.86 76.86 5.31
C ILE A 1 8.52 75.50 5.96
N ARG A 2 7.47 75.37 6.80
CA ARG A 2 7.11 74.19 7.55
C ARG A 2 6.33 73.09 6.71
N ASP A 3 5.82 73.45 5.55
CA ASP A 3 4.93 72.57 4.75
C ASP A 3 5.71 71.68 3.74
N ARG A 4 6.89 72.05 3.32
CA ARG A 4 7.74 71.33 2.39
C ARG A 4 8.39 70.08 3.00
N SER A 5 8.67 70.09 4.31
CA SER A 5 9.25 68.91 4.99
C SER A 5 8.21 67.75 5.16
N ARG A 6 6.94 68.08 5.46
CA ARG A 6 5.86 67.13 5.62
C ARG A 6 5.49 66.36 4.32
N MET A 7 5.67 66.98 3.14
CA MET A 7 5.45 66.36 1.86
C MET A 7 6.57 65.36 1.48
N LYS A 8 7.82 65.67 1.85
CA LYS A 8 8.96 64.77 1.63
C LYS A 8 8.81 63.46 2.42
N ASP A 9 8.39 63.49 3.67
CA ASP A 9 8.23 62.34 4.55
C ASP A 9 7.10 61.42 4.07
N LYS A 10 5.99 61.97 3.57
CA LYS A 10 4.88 61.19 3.00
C LYS A 10 5.27 60.42 1.74
N GLY A 11 6.09 61.02 0.84
CA GLY A 11 6.59 60.37 -0.37
C GLY A 11 7.55 59.23 -0.04
N GLN A 12 8.38 59.38 0.98
CA GLN A 12 9.35 58.39 1.41
C GLN A 12 8.65 57.13 2.00
N ILE A 13 7.60 57.30 2.79
CA ILE A 13 6.79 56.22 3.36
C ILE A 13 6.09 55.46 2.24
N THR A 14 5.54 56.15 1.23
CA THR A 14 4.86 55.50 0.10
C THR A 14 5.82 54.60 -0.71
N VAL A 15 7.02 55.07 -1.00
CA VAL A 15 8.05 54.27 -1.71
C VAL A 15 8.45 53.06 -0.89
N PHE A 16 8.66 53.19 0.42
CA PHE A 16 8.97 52.11 1.32
C PHE A 16 7.85 51.06 1.34
N LEU A 17 6.59 51.51 1.44
CA LEU A 17 5.43 50.61 1.44
C LEU A 17 5.31 49.83 0.11
N CYS A 18 5.54 50.49 -1.04
CA CYS A 18 5.54 49.84 -2.35
C CYS A 18 6.65 48.78 -2.46
N LEU A 19 7.84 49.01 -1.92
CA LEU A 19 8.94 48.03 -1.92
C LEU A 19 8.62 46.84 -1.04
N VAL A 20 8.07 47.07 0.15
CA VAL A 20 7.64 45.96 1.05
C VAL A 20 6.54 45.16 0.42
N LEU A 21 5.53 45.78 -0.15
CA LEU A 21 4.40 45.12 -0.80
C LEU A 21 4.85 44.32 -2.03
N GLY A 22 5.75 44.89 -2.84
CA GLY A 22 6.38 44.23 -3.98
C GLY A 22 7.17 42.99 -3.55
N SER A 23 7.97 43.08 -2.50
CA SER A 23 8.74 41.93 -1.98
C SER A 23 7.84 40.82 -1.44
N LEU A 24 6.76 41.14 -0.75
CA LEU A 24 5.76 40.19 -0.27
C LEU A 24 5.06 39.46 -1.44
N LEU A 25 4.76 40.21 -2.51
CA LEU A 25 4.11 39.64 -3.69
C LEU A 25 5.03 38.64 -4.40
N VAL A 26 6.31 38.93 -4.54
CA VAL A 26 7.31 37.99 -5.10
C VAL A 26 7.44 36.73 -4.23
N LEU A 27 7.48 36.87 -2.91
CA LEU A 27 7.53 35.73 -2.00
C LEU A 27 6.27 34.87 -2.12
N PHE A 28 5.10 35.49 -2.24
CA PHE A 28 3.85 34.77 -2.43
C PHE A 28 3.83 33.99 -3.74
N LEU A 29 4.26 34.59 -4.85
CA LEU A 29 4.36 33.91 -6.14
C LEU A 29 5.32 32.73 -6.08
N ALA A 30 6.49 32.90 -5.46
CA ALA A 30 7.45 31.81 -5.27
C ALA A 30 6.86 30.65 -4.45
N ALA A 31 6.09 30.95 -3.41
CA ALA A 31 5.40 29.91 -2.61
C ALA A 31 4.37 29.12 -3.44
N VAL A 32 3.60 29.79 -4.29
CA VAL A 32 2.62 29.14 -5.18
C VAL A 32 3.32 28.21 -6.18
N GLU A 33 4.44 28.63 -6.77
CA GLU A 33 5.22 27.79 -7.69
C GLU A 33 5.77 26.55 -7.02
N ILE A 34 6.29 26.68 -5.80
CA ILE A 34 6.79 25.55 -5.02
C ILE A 34 5.68 24.55 -4.73
N VAL A 35 4.51 24.99 -4.30
CA VAL A 35 3.36 24.12 -4.05
C VAL A 35 2.93 23.41 -5.34
N GLY A 36 2.89 24.12 -6.46
CA GLY A 36 2.60 23.55 -7.77
C GLY A 36 3.57 22.44 -8.16
N PHE A 37 4.87 22.67 -7.95
CA PHE A 37 5.91 21.67 -8.23
C PHE A 37 5.73 20.39 -7.38
N TYR A 38 5.51 20.52 -6.07
CA TYR A 38 5.31 19.36 -5.19
C TYR A 38 4.04 18.60 -5.52
N ARG A 39 2.97 19.29 -5.87
CA ARG A 39 1.72 18.66 -6.33
C ARG A 39 1.94 17.84 -7.60
N ASN A 40 2.61 18.41 -8.59
CA ASN A 40 2.92 17.72 -9.84
C ASN A 40 3.81 16.49 -9.61
N LYS A 41 4.84 16.63 -8.79
CA LYS A 41 5.70 15.49 -8.40
C LYS A 41 4.92 14.38 -7.71
N ALA A 42 4.03 14.71 -6.79
CA ALA A 42 3.19 13.74 -6.10
C ALA A 42 2.26 13.02 -7.08
N CYS A 43 1.64 13.75 -8.01
CA CYS A 43 0.77 13.21 -9.04
C CYS A 43 1.49 12.20 -9.95
N VAL A 44 2.66 12.55 -10.47
CA VAL A 44 3.49 11.66 -11.30
C VAL A 44 3.94 10.43 -10.52
N SER A 45 4.37 10.62 -9.26
CA SER A 45 4.77 9.50 -8.40
C SER A 45 3.62 8.52 -8.13
N GLN A 46 2.40 9.04 -7.92
CA GLN A 46 1.22 8.20 -7.72
C GLN A 46 0.81 7.47 -8.99
N ALA A 47 0.86 8.13 -10.14
CA ALA A 47 0.59 7.50 -11.43
C ALA A 47 1.60 6.38 -11.74
N ALA A 48 2.90 6.61 -11.46
CA ALA A 48 3.93 5.60 -11.65
C ALA A 48 3.75 4.38 -10.74
N LYS A 49 3.36 4.60 -9.48
CA LYS A 49 3.00 3.49 -8.56
C LYS A 49 1.79 2.72 -9.08
N GLY A 50 0.73 3.39 -9.48
CA GLY A 50 -0.46 2.77 -10.04
C GLY A 50 -0.16 1.95 -11.30
N ALA A 51 0.70 2.46 -12.19
CA ALA A 51 1.15 1.74 -13.37
C ALA A 51 1.92 0.46 -13.02
N ALA A 52 2.84 0.54 -12.05
CA ALA A 52 3.59 -0.62 -11.57
C ALA A 52 2.67 -1.67 -10.92
N GLU A 53 1.69 -1.25 -10.14
CA GLU A 53 0.69 -2.15 -9.54
C GLU A 53 -0.21 -2.79 -10.60
N HIS A 54 -0.60 -2.04 -11.62
CA HIS A 54 -1.38 -2.56 -12.75
C HIS A 54 -0.64 -3.66 -13.51
N ILE A 55 0.64 -3.44 -13.82
CA ILE A 55 1.47 -4.43 -14.48
C ILE A 55 1.68 -5.67 -13.59
N LYS A 56 1.91 -5.48 -12.30
CA LYS A 56 2.03 -6.60 -11.35
C LYS A 56 0.75 -7.43 -11.23
N ALA A 57 -0.42 -6.83 -11.43
CA ALA A 57 -1.69 -7.54 -11.42
C ALA A 57 -1.87 -8.48 -12.63
N ASP A 58 -1.15 -8.25 -13.71
CA ASP A 58 -1.14 -9.08 -14.92
C ASP A 58 -0.12 -10.26 -14.80
N TYR A 59 0.00 -10.86 -13.60
CA TYR A 59 0.87 -12.02 -13.39
C TYR A 59 0.40 -13.25 -14.18
N GLN A 60 1.31 -14.21 -14.38
CA GLN A 60 1.01 -15.47 -15.04
C GLN A 60 0.07 -16.33 -14.17
N ALA A 61 -1.22 -16.32 -14.51
CA ALA A 61 -2.27 -17.01 -13.72
C ALA A 61 -1.99 -18.51 -13.53
N ALA A 62 -1.48 -19.19 -14.56
CA ALA A 62 -1.16 -20.61 -14.48
C ALA A 62 -0.05 -20.94 -13.46
N LEU A 63 0.93 -20.03 -13.29
CA LEU A 63 1.98 -20.20 -12.29
C LEU A 63 1.45 -19.90 -10.88
N PHE A 64 0.56 -18.93 -10.77
CA PHE A 64 -0.05 -18.62 -9.49
C PHE A 64 -1.01 -19.74 -9.02
N GLU A 65 -1.85 -20.25 -9.89
CA GLU A 65 -2.80 -21.31 -9.55
C GLU A 65 -2.12 -22.63 -9.15
N ASN A 66 -1.02 -23.01 -9.83
CA ASN A 66 -0.34 -24.27 -9.55
C ASN A 66 0.75 -24.18 -8.48
N TYR A 67 1.42 -23.04 -8.37
CA TYR A 67 2.64 -22.90 -7.55
C TYR A 67 2.59 -21.72 -6.57
N HIS A 68 1.55 -20.89 -6.63
CA HIS A 68 1.39 -19.65 -5.85
C HIS A 68 2.55 -18.65 -6.03
N LEU A 69 3.15 -18.65 -7.24
CA LEU A 69 4.22 -17.77 -7.62
C LEU A 69 3.70 -16.58 -8.43
N LEU A 70 4.00 -15.37 -7.98
CA LEU A 70 3.66 -14.13 -8.66
C LEU A 70 4.79 -13.76 -9.63
N LEU A 71 4.72 -14.25 -10.84
CA LEU A 71 5.70 -13.99 -11.89
C LEU A 71 5.02 -13.31 -13.08
N LEU A 72 5.74 -12.37 -13.68
CA LEU A 72 5.33 -11.71 -14.91
C LEU A 72 6.01 -12.39 -16.09
N ASP A 73 5.26 -12.60 -17.17
CA ASP A 73 5.83 -13.16 -18.40
C ASP A 73 6.65 -12.08 -19.12
N LYS A 74 7.84 -12.46 -19.59
CA LYS A 74 8.71 -11.59 -20.39
C LYS A 74 8.04 -11.20 -21.71
N ASP A 75 7.28 -12.12 -22.29
CA ASP A 75 6.44 -11.89 -23.48
C ASP A 75 5.06 -11.39 -23.07
N TYR A 76 5.02 -10.25 -22.39
CA TYR A 76 3.83 -9.63 -21.82
C TYR A 76 2.69 -9.57 -22.85
N LYS A 77 1.66 -10.41 -22.66
CA LYS A 77 0.47 -10.51 -23.53
C LYS A 77 0.79 -10.76 -25.03
N GLY A 78 1.93 -11.36 -25.35
CA GLY A 78 2.33 -11.61 -26.72
C GLY A 78 2.88 -10.38 -27.46
N LEU A 79 3.27 -9.33 -26.72
CA LEU A 79 3.82 -8.09 -27.28
C LEU A 79 5.37 -8.10 -27.37
N GLY A 80 6.01 -9.16 -26.88
CA GLY A 80 7.47 -9.29 -26.87
C GLY A 80 8.15 -8.52 -25.73
N GLU A 81 9.48 -8.41 -25.80
CA GLU A 81 10.30 -7.82 -24.72
C GLU A 81 9.96 -6.36 -24.38
N GLY A 82 9.40 -5.58 -25.30
CA GLY A 82 8.97 -4.19 -25.08
C GLY A 82 7.53 -4.06 -24.56
N GLY A 83 6.78 -5.16 -24.51
CA GLY A 83 5.35 -5.10 -24.20
C GLY A 83 5.02 -4.53 -22.82
N ILE A 84 5.88 -4.74 -21.83
CA ILE A 84 5.72 -4.19 -20.48
C ILE A 84 5.92 -2.67 -20.50
N GLU A 85 6.91 -2.18 -21.24
CA GLU A 85 7.20 -0.75 -21.35
C GLU A 85 6.09 -0.02 -22.14
N ASP A 86 5.58 -0.64 -23.18
CA ASP A 86 4.44 -0.12 -23.95
C ASP A 86 3.17 -0.04 -23.08
N ALA A 87 2.88 -1.07 -22.29
CA ALA A 87 1.76 -1.08 -21.36
C ALA A 87 1.92 -0.01 -20.25
N LEU A 88 3.14 0.16 -19.73
CA LEU A 88 3.48 1.20 -18.77
C LEU A 88 3.21 2.59 -19.37
N MET A 89 3.72 2.83 -20.57
CA MET A 89 3.54 4.09 -21.29
C MET A 89 2.05 4.38 -21.50
N GLN A 90 1.30 3.42 -21.99
CA GLN A 90 -0.14 3.57 -22.25
C GLN A 90 -0.91 3.89 -20.95
N TYR A 91 -0.61 3.23 -19.86
CA TYR A 91 -1.26 3.50 -18.57
C TYR A 91 -0.93 4.91 -18.05
N LEU A 92 0.35 5.30 -18.12
CA LEU A 92 0.78 6.62 -17.70
C LEU A 92 0.17 7.72 -18.57
N GLU A 93 0.11 7.52 -19.87
CA GLU A 93 -0.50 8.46 -20.80
C GLU A 93 -2.00 8.63 -20.54
N TYR A 94 -2.71 7.53 -20.31
CA TYR A 94 -4.11 7.55 -19.93
C TYR A 94 -4.37 8.31 -18.62
N THR A 95 -3.48 8.12 -17.63
CA THR A 95 -3.67 8.70 -16.28
C THR A 95 -3.23 10.17 -16.21
N LEU A 96 -2.15 10.55 -16.89
CA LEU A 96 -1.50 11.86 -16.74
C LEU A 96 -1.88 12.86 -17.83
N SER A 97 -2.26 12.40 -19.02
CA SER A 97 -2.66 13.28 -20.14
C SER A 97 -3.85 14.19 -19.79
N PRO A 98 -4.93 13.71 -19.11
CA PRO A 98 -6.03 14.58 -18.70
C PRO A 98 -5.64 15.69 -17.71
N GLN A 99 -4.48 15.53 -17.05
CA GLN A 99 -3.93 16.48 -16.07
C GLN A 99 -2.94 17.48 -16.71
N GLY A 100 -2.77 17.41 -18.04
CA GLY A 100 -1.89 18.31 -18.80
C GLY A 100 -0.42 17.90 -18.82
N PHE A 101 -0.08 16.65 -18.48
CA PHE A 101 1.29 16.14 -18.61
C PHE A 101 1.49 15.50 -19.98
N THR A 102 2.69 15.70 -20.52
CA THR A 102 3.16 15.01 -21.73
C THR A 102 4.24 14.05 -21.32
N ILE A 103 4.09 12.77 -21.66
CA ILE A 103 5.06 11.72 -21.36
C ILE A 103 5.93 11.54 -22.59
N HIS A 104 7.23 11.61 -22.44
CA HIS A 104 8.17 11.44 -23.53
C HIS A 104 8.79 10.03 -23.54
N ASP A 105 8.96 9.47 -22.34
CA ASP A 105 9.56 8.15 -22.16
C ASP A 105 9.16 7.57 -20.81
N ALA A 106 8.98 6.25 -20.77
CA ALA A 106 8.74 5.50 -19.54
C ALA A 106 9.34 4.10 -19.69
N GLY A 107 10.17 3.70 -18.76
CA GLY A 107 10.86 2.42 -18.79
C GLY A 107 11.06 1.83 -17.41
N LEU A 108 11.40 0.55 -17.38
CA LEU A 108 11.75 -0.18 -16.19
C LEU A 108 13.21 0.04 -15.83
N THR A 109 13.47 0.55 -14.65
CA THR A 109 14.86 0.81 -14.21
C THR A 109 15.57 -0.46 -13.76
N ASN A 110 14.84 -1.45 -13.29
CA ASN A 110 15.39 -2.72 -12.80
C ASN A 110 14.40 -3.85 -13.05
N THR A 111 14.87 -4.89 -13.71
CA THR A 111 14.15 -6.16 -13.89
C THR A 111 14.98 -7.26 -13.28
N ASN A 112 14.39 -8.08 -12.42
CA ASN A 112 15.03 -9.24 -11.82
C ASN A 112 14.53 -10.50 -12.53
N PRO A 113 15.24 -11.04 -13.52
CA PRO A 113 14.85 -12.28 -14.17
C PRO A 113 14.94 -13.43 -13.17
N VAL A 114 13.83 -14.14 -13.00
CA VAL A 114 13.68 -15.17 -11.95
C VAL A 114 14.62 -16.35 -12.15
N LEU A 115 14.98 -16.65 -13.41
CA LEU A 115 15.84 -17.78 -13.76
C LEU A 115 17.33 -17.43 -13.78
N GLU A 116 17.68 -16.17 -13.67
CA GLU A 116 19.06 -15.74 -13.54
C GLU A 116 19.58 -15.90 -12.09
N ASN A 117 20.87 -15.73 -11.88
CA ASN A 117 21.52 -15.84 -10.57
C ASN A 117 21.18 -17.12 -9.78
N HIS A 118 21.21 -18.27 -10.44
CA HIS A 118 20.91 -19.57 -9.81
C HIS A 118 19.50 -19.63 -9.20
N CYS A 119 18.53 -18.93 -9.78
CA CYS A 119 17.13 -18.86 -9.32
C CYS A 119 16.99 -18.34 -7.88
N GLU A 120 17.81 -17.40 -7.45
CA GLU A 120 17.77 -16.87 -6.08
C GLU A 120 16.43 -16.20 -5.77
N GLU A 121 15.89 -15.41 -6.72
CA GLU A 121 14.62 -14.73 -6.52
C GLU A 121 13.44 -15.73 -6.44
N LEU A 122 13.49 -16.80 -7.23
CA LEU A 122 12.52 -17.89 -7.15
C LEU A 122 12.57 -18.59 -5.78
N LYS A 123 13.76 -18.90 -5.30
CA LYS A 123 13.94 -19.51 -3.98
C LYS A 123 13.42 -18.62 -2.86
N LYS A 124 13.64 -17.31 -2.97
CA LYS A 124 13.14 -16.34 -2.02
C LYS A 124 11.62 -16.31 -1.98
N GLN A 125 10.95 -16.22 -3.11
CA GLN A 125 9.49 -16.26 -3.20
C GLN A 125 8.92 -17.58 -2.65
N ILE A 126 9.53 -18.71 -2.99
CA ILE A 126 9.12 -20.02 -2.44
C ILE A 126 9.27 -20.04 -0.92
N ASN A 127 10.37 -19.57 -0.38
CA ASN A 127 10.60 -19.53 1.05
C ASN A 127 9.61 -18.61 1.77
N GLU A 128 9.32 -17.43 1.21
CA GLU A 128 8.32 -16.51 1.77
C GLU A 128 6.92 -17.15 1.78
N TYR A 129 6.52 -17.77 0.67
CA TYR A 129 5.25 -18.48 0.59
C TYR A 129 5.17 -19.65 1.60
N MET A 130 6.21 -20.49 1.67
CA MET A 130 6.25 -21.61 2.59
C MET A 130 6.22 -21.17 4.06
N THR A 131 6.86 -20.05 4.38
CA THR A 131 6.82 -19.48 5.74
C THR A 131 5.39 -19.07 6.10
N LEU A 132 4.72 -18.33 5.24
CA LEU A 132 3.32 -17.92 5.45
C LEU A 132 2.37 -19.13 5.53
N TYR A 133 2.58 -20.13 4.69
CA TYR A 133 1.79 -21.36 4.71
C TYR A 133 1.94 -22.13 6.02
N LEU A 134 3.18 -22.32 6.48
CA LEU A 134 3.45 -23.02 7.73
C LEU A 134 2.91 -22.24 8.95
N GLU A 135 3.04 -20.93 8.96
CA GLU A 135 2.45 -20.09 10.02
C GLU A 135 0.91 -20.22 10.06
N ALA A 136 0.26 -20.21 8.91
CA ALA A 136 -1.19 -20.37 8.81
C ALA A 136 -1.65 -21.78 9.26
N GLU A 137 -0.89 -22.83 8.93
CA GLU A 137 -1.18 -24.20 9.33
C GLU A 137 -1.03 -24.41 10.83
N VAL A 138 0.03 -23.86 11.43
CA VAL A 138 0.25 -23.88 12.88
C VAL A 138 -0.87 -23.16 13.64
N VAL A 139 -1.32 -22.01 13.15
CA VAL A 139 -2.44 -21.27 13.75
C VAL A 139 -3.74 -22.07 13.65
N LYS A 140 -3.99 -22.74 12.53
CA LYS A 140 -5.16 -23.59 12.31
C LYS A 140 -5.16 -24.79 13.22
N GLU A 141 -4.02 -25.50 13.36
CA GLU A 141 -3.89 -26.64 14.29
C GLU A 141 -4.06 -26.19 15.74
N ALA A 142 -3.41 -25.10 16.16
CA ALA A 142 -3.55 -24.56 17.51
C ALA A 142 -4.99 -24.14 17.81
N GLY A 143 -5.67 -23.50 16.84
CA GLY A 143 -7.09 -23.16 16.92
C GLY A 143 -7.99 -24.39 17.05
N GLY A 144 -7.70 -25.45 16.28
CA GLY A 144 -8.41 -26.72 16.36
C GLY A 144 -8.24 -27.43 17.70
N MET A 145 -7.02 -27.40 18.29
CA MET A 145 -6.75 -27.94 19.61
C MET A 145 -7.44 -27.16 20.74
N LEU A 146 -7.53 -25.84 20.61
CA LEU A 146 -8.27 -24.99 21.58
C LEU A 146 -9.77 -25.27 21.54
N LEU A 147 -10.36 -25.46 20.38
CA LEU A 147 -11.78 -25.79 20.22
C LEU A 147 -12.07 -27.18 20.78
N ALA A 148 -11.24 -28.19 20.46
CA ALA A 148 -11.38 -29.55 20.97
C ALA A 148 -11.24 -29.60 22.50
N ASN A 149 -10.34 -28.82 23.09
CA ASN A 149 -10.23 -28.69 24.56
C ASN A 149 -11.44 -28.02 25.20
N ASN A 150 -12.06 -27.08 24.52
CA ASN A 150 -13.27 -26.41 25.02
C ASN A 150 -14.47 -27.37 25.03
N ASP A 151 -14.64 -28.15 23.95
CA ASP A 151 -15.69 -29.18 23.84
C ASP A 151 -15.50 -30.28 24.90
N ALA A 152 -14.25 -30.69 25.17
CA ALA A 152 -13.91 -31.64 26.21
C ALA A 152 -14.21 -31.07 27.62
N ALA A 153 -13.95 -29.80 27.86
CA ALA A 153 -14.26 -29.12 29.13
C ALA A 153 -15.77 -28.97 29.35
N GLU A 154 -16.53 -28.68 28.33
CA GLU A 154 -18.01 -28.63 28.38
C GLU A 154 -18.61 -30.01 28.69
N SER A 155 -18.15 -31.05 28.01
CA SER A 155 -18.61 -32.43 28.27
C SER A 155 -18.25 -32.92 29.67
N MET A 156 -17.09 -32.52 30.22
CA MET A 156 -16.72 -32.79 31.61
C MET A 156 -17.61 -32.05 32.61
N HIS A 157 -17.97 -30.83 32.31
CA HIS A 157 -18.87 -30.03 33.17
C HIS A 157 -20.26 -30.68 33.24
N ASP A 158 -20.80 -31.11 32.13
CA ASP A 158 -22.11 -31.77 32.05
C ASP A 158 -22.11 -33.12 32.82
N ASN A 159 -21.09 -33.93 32.68
CA ASN A 159 -20.93 -35.18 33.42
C ASN A 159 -20.84 -34.98 34.94
N ILE A 160 -20.13 -33.89 35.39
CA ILE A 160 -20.05 -33.55 36.81
C ILE A 160 -21.40 -33.09 37.32
N GLN A 161 -22.19 -32.36 36.54
CA GLN A 161 -23.51 -31.87 36.93
C GLN A 161 -24.51 -33.05 37.03
N GLU A 162 -24.44 -33.97 36.10
CA GLU A 162 -25.25 -35.22 36.10
C GLU A 162 -24.94 -36.08 37.32
N GLY A 163 -23.66 -36.30 37.65
CA GLY A 163 -23.22 -37.01 38.84
C GLY A 163 -23.67 -36.32 40.15
N LYS A 164 -23.67 -34.99 40.21
CA LYS A 164 -24.20 -34.26 41.38
C LYS A 164 -25.70 -34.47 41.56
N ASN A 165 -26.46 -34.50 40.48
CA ASN A 165 -27.91 -34.74 40.50
C ASN A 165 -28.22 -36.14 40.97
N GLU A 166 -27.46 -37.16 40.52
CA GLU A 166 -27.64 -38.55 40.99
C GLU A 166 -27.33 -38.73 42.46
N VAL A 167 -26.27 -38.09 42.97
CA VAL A 167 -25.92 -38.11 44.40
C VAL A 167 -27.03 -37.47 45.25
N SER A 168 -27.56 -36.31 44.82
CA SER A 168 -28.65 -35.62 45.48
C SER A 168 -29.94 -36.46 45.53
N ASP A 169 -30.24 -37.18 44.46
CA ASP A 169 -31.39 -38.08 44.37
C ASP A 169 -31.25 -39.33 45.29
N CYS A 170 -30.00 -39.86 45.40
CA CYS A 170 -29.68 -40.90 46.38
C CYS A 170 -29.82 -40.43 47.81
N GLU A 171 -29.30 -39.25 48.16
CA GLU A 171 -29.45 -38.69 49.51
C GLU A 171 -30.93 -38.47 49.92
N SER A 172 -31.75 -38.00 48.97
CA SER A 172 -33.18 -37.78 49.23
C SER A 172 -33.95 -39.11 49.51
N LYS A 173 -33.51 -40.24 48.89
CA LYS A 173 -34.08 -41.57 49.11
C LYS A 173 -33.65 -42.23 50.41
N TRP A 174 -32.54 -41.78 51.03
CA TRP A 174 -32.07 -42.32 52.30
C TRP A 174 -32.65 -41.55 53.57
N GLN A 175 -33.23 -40.36 53.32
CA GLN A 175 -33.81 -39.55 54.41
C GLN A 175 -35.33 -39.71 54.56
N GLY A 176 -35.97 -40.53 53.74
CA GLY A 176 -37.42 -40.87 53.81
C GLY A 176 -37.64 -42.31 54.26
#